data_79200f030501a408029a0c092b25a73d
#
_entry.id   79200f030501a408029a0c092b25a73d
#
_cell.length_a   1.000
_cell.length_b   1.000
_cell.length_c   1.000
_cell.angle_alpha   90.00
_cell.angle_beta   90.00
_cell.angle_gamma   90.00
#
_symmetry.space_group_name_H-M   'P 1'
#
loop_
_entity.id
_entity.type
_entity.pdbx_description
1 polymer ?
#
loop_
_entity_poly.entity_id
_entity_poly.type
_entity_poly.pdbx_seq_one_letter_code
_entity_poly.pdbx_strand_id
1 'polypeptide(L)'
;MAALIKTFLLLFCCMAIVYLINYLRTLWNKSVIFVCDDPNLYPYKKYRTDAGWDIKAAEDIEIEPGKYAAIATGLRVVIPEGYYGHILPRSGLAVKNGIMTMAGVIDSEYRNEVKVLLYNAGDKTFEVKRGDRIAQLVVTKILLSSELLPSEEAIELGYMETERGTSGFGSTGVK
;
A
#
# COMPACT_ATOMS: atom_id res chain seq x y z
N MET A 1 -45.07 29.47 -17.64
CA MET A 1 -44.19 28.62 -18.48
C MET A 1 -42.70 29.03 -18.36
N ALA A 2 -42.31 30.29 -18.63
CA ALA A 2 -40.91 30.74 -18.58
C ALA A 2 -40.23 30.58 -17.19
N ALA A 3 -40.93 30.82 -16.10
CA ALA A 3 -40.42 30.64 -14.73
C ALA A 3 -40.10 29.17 -14.43
N LEU A 4 -40.97 28.23 -14.83
CA LEU A 4 -40.76 26.79 -14.65
C LEU A 4 -39.52 26.29 -15.43
N ILE A 5 -39.34 26.77 -16.65
CA ILE A 5 -38.16 26.42 -17.49
C ILE A 5 -36.88 26.93 -16.84
N LYS A 6 -36.87 28.16 -16.30
CA LYS A 6 -35.73 28.72 -15.59
C LYS A 6 -35.37 27.91 -14.36
N THR A 7 -36.36 27.50 -13.55
CA THR A 7 -36.13 26.67 -12.37
C THR A 7 -35.60 25.29 -12.74
N PHE A 8 -36.09 24.68 -13.82
CA PHE A 8 -35.61 23.39 -14.31
C PHE A 8 -34.16 23.46 -14.82
N LEU A 9 -33.85 24.55 -15.56
CA LEU A 9 -32.47 24.79 -16.02
C LEU A 9 -31.49 24.96 -14.84
N LEU A 10 -31.89 25.71 -13.81
CA LEU A 10 -31.10 25.95 -12.62
C LEU A 10 -30.81 24.65 -11.85
N LEU A 11 -31.83 23.81 -11.65
CA LEU A 11 -31.68 22.49 -11.01
C LEU A 11 -30.78 21.58 -11.82
N PHE A 12 -30.93 21.56 -13.15
CA PHE A 12 -30.06 20.76 -14.02
C PHE A 12 -28.59 21.22 -13.96
N CYS A 13 -28.32 22.54 -13.97
CA CYS A 13 -26.97 23.09 -13.81
C CYS A 13 -26.40 22.73 -12.44
N CYS A 14 -27.19 22.83 -11.36
CA CYS A 14 -26.72 22.43 -10.02
C CYS A 14 -26.37 20.94 -9.95
N MET A 15 -27.18 20.06 -10.53
CA MET A 15 -26.88 18.62 -10.59
C MET A 15 -25.60 18.33 -11.42
N ALA A 16 -25.44 18.99 -12.56
CA ALA A 16 -24.25 18.84 -13.40
C ALA A 16 -22.97 19.31 -12.68
N ILE A 17 -23.05 20.41 -11.91
CA ILE A 17 -21.93 20.90 -11.09
C ILE A 17 -21.60 19.88 -9.96
N VAL A 18 -22.59 19.36 -9.26
CA VAL A 18 -22.38 18.35 -8.22
C VAL A 18 -21.76 17.08 -8.82
N TYR A 19 -22.26 16.64 -9.98
CA TYR A 19 -21.70 15.50 -10.69
C TYR A 19 -20.23 15.75 -11.10
N LEU A 20 -19.93 16.93 -11.65
CA LEU A 20 -18.57 17.32 -12.03
C LEU A 20 -17.64 17.38 -10.81
N ILE A 21 -18.09 17.95 -9.69
CA ILE A 21 -17.30 18.00 -8.44
C ILE A 21 -17.02 16.57 -7.95
N ASN A 22 -18.00 15.69 -7.95
CA ASN A 22 -17.82 14.31 -7.54
C ASN A 22 -16.89 13.55 -8.51
N TYR A 23 -17.04 13.77 -9.81
CA TYR A 23 -16.11 13.22 -10.83
C TYR A 23 -14.68 13.71 -10.63
N LEU A 24 -14.47 15.01 -10.40
CA LEU A 24 -13.16 15.56 -10.11
C LEU A 24 -12.57 15.03 -8.79
N ARG A 25 -13.40 14.85 -7.76
CA ARG A 25 -13.00 14.20 -6.52
C ARG A 25 -12.55 12.75 -6.72
N THR A 26 -13.25 11.98 -7.55
CA THR A 26 -12.86 10.59 -7.87
C THR A 26 -11.56 10.52 -8.68
N LEU A 27 -11.28 11.51 -9.53
CA LEU A 27 -9.99 11.62 -10.22
C LEU A 27 -8.86 12.03 -9.26
N TRP A 28 -9.13 12.95 -8.34
CA TRP A 28 -8.19 13.41 -7.33
C TRP A 28 -7.84 12.32 -6.31
N ASN A 29 -8.82 11.53 -5.88
CA ASN A 29 -8.64 10.46 -4.90
C ASN A 29 -7.87 9.23 -5.44
N LYS A 30 -7.41 9.24 -6.68
CA LYS A 30 -6.55 8.17 -7.24
C LYS A 30 -5.06 8.40 -7.05
N SER A 31 -4.67 9.53 -6.47
CA SER A 31 -3.28 9.85 -6.22
C SER A 31 -2.90 9.56 -4.77
N VAL A 32 -1.73 8.96 -4.59
CA VAL A 32 -1.10 8.83 -3.27
C VAL A 32 -0.47 10.17 -2.92
N ILE A 33 -0.72 10.65 -1.69
CA ILE A 33 -0.11 11.89 -1.20
C ILE A 33 0.91 11.52 -0.12
N PHE A 34 2.13 12.00 -0.29
CA PHE A 34 3.19 11.88 0.71
C PHE A 34 3.30 13.19 1.48
N VAL A 35 3.38 13.08 2.81
CA VAL A 35 3.56 14.21 3.74
C VAL A 35 4.85 13.98 4.49
N CYS A 36 5.82 14.85 4.30
CA CYS A 36 7.14 14.78 4.91
C CYS A 36 7.72 16.20 5.00
N ASP A 37 8.24 16.56 6.17
CA ASP A 37 8.77 17.92 6.43
C ASP A 37 10.22 18.09 5.98
N ASP A 38 10.98 16.98 5.84
CA ASP A 38 12.36 16.99 5.36
C ASP A 38 12.46 16.56 3.89
N PRO A 39 12.82 17.47 2.95
CA PRO A 39 12.98 17.12 1.55
C PRO A 39 13.99 16.01 1.26
N ASN A 40 14.99 15.82 2.14
CA ASN A 40 15.99 14.77 1.98
C ASN A 40 15.40 13.37 2.18
N LEU A 41 14.26 13.28 2.86
CA LEU A 41 13.55 12.02 3.15
C LEU A 41 12.39 11.74 2.17
N TYR A 42 12.17 12.60 1.17
CA TYR A 42 11.09 12.37 0.20
C TYR A 42 11.24 11.01 -0.46
N PRO A 43 10.12 10.28 -0.62
CA PRO A 43 10.07 9.02 -1.35
C PRO A 43 10.61 9.19 -2.77
N TYR A 44 11.32 8.20 -3.27
CA TYR A 44 12.02 8.28 -4.55
C TYR A 44 11.63 7.16 -5.50
N LYS A 45 11.42 7.48 -6.76
CA LYS A 45 11.39 6.54 -7.89
C LYS A 45 12.47 6.90 -8.90
N LYS A 46 13.23 5.90 -9.33
CA LYS A 46 14.21 6.11 -10.40
C LYS A 46 13.55 6.33 -11.75
N TYR A 47 12.53 5.52 -12.04
CA TYR A 47 11.74 5.61 -13.26
C TYR A 47 10.27 5.85 -12.89
N ARG A 48 9.56 6.61 -13.73
CA ARG A 48 8.14 6.89 -13.53
C ARG A 48 7.27 5.63 -13.46
N THR A 49 7.70 4.57 -14.11
CA THR A 49 6.99 3.28 -14.19
C THR A 49 7.38 2.29 -13.10
N ASP A 50 8.31 2.64 -12.20
CA ASP A 50 8.65 1.77 -11.07
C ASP A 50 7.39 1.51 -10.22
N ALA A 51 7.20 0.27 -9.78
CA ALA A 51 6.05 -0.11 -8.96
C ALA A 51 6.08 0.56 -7.57
N GLY A 52 7.26 0.61 -6.94
CA GLY A 52 7.44 1.12 -5.59
C GLY A 52 8.13 2.48 -5.53
N TRP A 53 7.84 3.22 -4.46
CA TRP A 53 8.62 4.37 -4.02
C TRP A 53 9.63 3.93 -2.98
N ASP A 54 10.92 4.15 -3.21
CA ASP A 54 11.96 3.93 -2.20
C ASP A 54 11.71 4.82 -0.98
N ILE A 55 11.70 4.23 0.20
CA ILE A 55 11.51 4.89 1.50
C ILE A 55 12.85 4.98 2.20
N LYS A 56 13.12 6.14 2.79
CA LYS A 56 14.39 6.46 3.43
C LYS A 56 14.29 6.40 4.96
N ALA A 57 15.38 6.05 5.61
CA ALA A 57 15.53 6.13 7.06
C ALA A 57 15.64 7.60 7.52
N ALA A 58 14.95 7.95 8.60
CA ALA A 58 15.06 9.25 9.25
C ALA A 58 16.07 9.28 10.40
N GLU A 59 16.71 8.15 10.69
CA GLU A 59 17.62 7.97 11.80
C GLU A 59 18.77 7.03 11.45
N ASP A 60 19.86 7.09 12.23
CA ASP A 60 20.95 6.13 12.20
C ASP A 60 20.61 4.98 13.16
N ILE A 61 20.77 3.74 12.73
CA ILE A 61 20.54 2.55 13.55
C ILE A 61 21.35 1.37 13.07
N GLU A 62 21.75 0.49 13.98
CA GLU A 62 22.41 -0.77 13.70
C GLU A 62 21.46 -1.94 14.03
N ILE A 63 21.45 -2.95 13.17
CA ILE A 63 20.63 -4.15 13.33
C ILE A 63 21.59 -5.37 13.32
N GLU A 64 21.78 -5.98 14.49
CA GLU A 64 22.59 -7.18 14.62
C GLU A 64 21.97 -8.38 13.89
N PRO A 65 22.75 -9.41 13.53
CA PRO A 65 22.24 -10.64 12.97
C PRO A 65 21.12 -11.27 13.82
N GLY A 66 20.02 -11.67 13.16
CA GLY A 66 18.87 -12.27 13.82
C GLY A 66 17.98 -11.27 14.62
N LYS A 67 18.27 -9.97 14.55
CA LYS A 67 17.49 -8.91 15.22
C LYS A 67 16.65 -8.13 14.22
N TYR A 68 15.70 -7.36 14.75
CA TYR A 68 14.87 -6.45 13.97
C TYR A 68 14.82 -5.07 14.63
N ALA A 69 14.51 -4.06 13.83
CA ALA A 69 14.32 -2.71 14.30
C ALA A 69 13.19 -2.01 13.51
N ALA A 70 12.41 -1.21 14.20
CA ALA A 70 11.39 -0.34 13.61
C ALA A 70 12.00 1.05 13.37
N ILE A 71 12.28 1.38 12.12
CA ILE A 71 13.03 2.58 11.72
C ILE A 71 12.05 3.69 11.37
N ALA A 72 12.24 4.86 11.96
CA ALA A 72 11.52 6.07 11.62
C ALA A 72 11.84 6.52 10.19
N THR A 73 10.85 7.07 9.48
CA THR A 73 11.02 7.55 8.10
C THR A 73 10.71 9.05 7.94
N GLY A 74 10.08 9.67 8.95
CA GLY A 74 9.55 11.03 8.86
C GLY A 74 8.40 11.18 7.86
N LEU A 75 7.88 10.08 7.33
CA LEU A 75 6.90 10.03 6.25
C LEU A 75 5.52 9.67 6.78
N ARG A 76 4.49 10.43 6.36
CA ARG A 76 3.09 10.02 6.42
C ARG A 76 2.56 9.87 5.01
N VAL A 77 1.58 9.01 4.83
CA VAL A 77 0.99 8.75 3.50
C VAL A 77 -0.52 8.79 3.56
N VAL A 78 -1.14 9.42 2.56
CA VAL A 78 -2.58 9.36 2.33
C VAL A 78 -2.81 8.45 1.12
N ILE A 79 -3.39 7.30 1.40
CA ILE A 79 -3.70 6.29 0.39
C ILE A 79 -5.19 6.40 0.06
N PRO A 80 -5.58 6.39 -1.23
CA PRO A 80 -6.99 6.41 -1.61
C PRO A 80 -7.76 5.20 -1.07
N GLU A 81 -9.04 5.41 -0.74
CA GLU A 81 -9.95 4.32 -0.41
C GLU A 81 -9.98 3.24 -1.52
N GLY A 82 -10.06 1.99 -1.14
CA GLY A 82 -9.96 0.83 -2.05
C GLY A 82 -8.53 0.43 -2.40
N TYR A 83 -7.54 1.05 -1.74
CA TYR A 83 -6.13 0.70 -1.85
C TYR A 83 -5.48 0.60 -0.48
N TYR A 84 -4.35 -0.09 -0.42
CA TYR A 84 -3.46 -0.11 0.74
C TYR A 84 -2.01 0.07 0.30
N GLY A 85 -1.16 0.51 1.21
CA GLY A 85 0.28 0.56 1.02
C GLY A 85 0.94 -0.73 1.50
N HIS A 86 1.87 -1.26 0.74
CA HIS A 86 2.66 -2.42 1.11
C HIS A 86 4.13 -2.05 1.18
N ILE A 87 4.72 -2.11 2.36
CA ILE A 87 6.17 -1.95 2.56
C ILE A 87 6.85 -3.27 2.20
N LEU A 88 7.65 -3.23 1.16
CA LEU A 88 8.39 -4.38 0.62
C LEU A 88 9.89 -4.20 0.78
N PRO A 89 10.66 -5.30 0.87
CA PRO A 89 12.11 -5.21 0.90
C PRO A 89 12.65 -4.70 -0.45
N ARG A 90 13.82 -4.07 -0.40
CA ARG A 90 14.56 -3.76 -1.61
C ARG A 90 15.41 -4.96 -2.01
N SER A 91 15.31 -5.38 -3.26
CA SER A 91 16.00 -6.56 -3.78
C SER A 91 17.52 -6.52 -3.53
N GLY A 92 18.12 -5.33 -3.68
CA GLY A 92 19.56 -5.16 -3.43
C GLY A 92 19.97 -5.39 -1.98
N LEU A 93 19.16 -4.95 -1.01
CA LEU A 93 19.42 -5.19 0.41
C LEU A 93 19.15 -6.66 0.79
N ALA A 94 18.09 -7.24 0.24
CA ALA A 94 17.77 -8.63 0.47
C ALA A 94 18.88 -9.57 -0.03
N VAL A 95 19.33 -9.38 -1.28
CA VAL A 95 20.35 -10.26 -1.88
C VAL A 95 21.74 -10.07 -1.27
N LYS A 96 22.14 -8.81 -1.00
CA LYS A 96 23.52 -8.52 -0.56
C LYS A 96 23.73 -8.66 0.95
N ASN A 97 22.69 -8.34 1.73
CA ASN A 97 22.80 -8.19 3.17
C ASN A 97 21.80 -9.08 3.94
N GLY A 98 20.91 -9.80 3.26
CA GLY A 98 19.89 -10.61 3.92
C GLY A 98 18.82 -9.78 4.65
N ILE A 99 18.60 -8.52 4.24
CA ILE A 99 17.66 -7.62 4.91
C ILE A 99 16.24 -7.82 4.35
N MET A 100 15.31 -8.05 5.26
CA MET A 100 13.89 -8.27 4.96
C MET A 100 13.01 -7.25 5.68
N THR A 101 11.83 -6.97 5.12
CA THR A 101 10.78 -6.22 5.82
C THR A 101 9.85 -7.18 6.54
N MET A 102 9.41 -6.78 7.73
CA MET A 102 8.35 -7.45 8.49
C MET A 102 7.11 -6.53 8.54
N ALA A 103 5.92 -7.09 8.78
CA ALA A 103 4.67 -6.35 8.74
C ALA A 103 4.46 -5.65 7.37
N GLY A 104 4.11 -4.37 7.37
CA GLY A 104 4.18 -3.54 6.17
C GLY A 104 2.85 -3.26 5.48
N VAL A 105 1.71 -3.63 6.05
CA VAL A 105 0.39 -3.19 5.58
C VAL A 105 0.10 -1.80 6.13
N ILE A 106 -0.17 -0.86 5.23
CA ILE A 106 -0.53 0.52 5.55
C ILE A 106 -1.95 0.77 5.04
N ASP A 107 -2.89 0.86 5.95
CA ASP A 107 -4.30 1.07 5.62
C ASP A 107 -4.54 2.47 5.06
N SER A 108 -5.59 2.62 4.24
CA SER A 108 -5.95 3.91 3.63
C SER A 108 -6.29 4.99 4.65
N GLU A 109 -6.74 4.62 5.86
CA GLU A 109 -7.05 5.54 6.96
C GLU A 109 -5.89 5.80 7.92
N TYR A 110 -4.75 5.11 7.76
CA TYR A 110 -3.58 5.35 8.60
C TYR A 110 -2.99 6.74 8.36
N ARG A 111 -2.78 7.51 9.43
CA ARG A 111 -2.31 8.92 9.35
C ARG A 111 -1.06 9.19 10.19
N ASN A 112 -0.58 8.19 10.93
CA ASN A 112 0.67 8.34 11.67
C ASN A 112 1.89 8.17 10.77
N GLU A 113 3.07 8.39 11.33
CA GLU A 113 4.33 8.14 10.65
C GLU A 113 4.46 6.68 10.22
N VAL A 114 4.81 6.47 8.97
CA VAL A 114 5.16 5.14 8.44
C VAL A 114 6.52 4.74 8.98
N LYS A 115 6.58 3.67 9.76
CA LYS A 115 7.83 3.05 10.19
C LYS A 115 8.11 1.82 9.34
N VAL A 116 9.40 1.59 9.06
CA VAL A 116 9.85 0.39 8.36
C VAL A 116 10.44 -0.58 9.36
N LEU A 117 9.82 -1.74 9.50
CA LEU A 117 10.33 -2.81 10.35
C LEU A 117 11.26 -3.70 9.53
N LEU A 118 12.57 -3.62 9.78
CA LEU A 118 13.59 -4.45 9.13
C LEU A 118 14.02 -5.59 10.04
N TYR A 119 14.22 -6.75 9.42
CA TYR A 119 14.85 -7.92 10.03
C TYR A 119 16.17 -8.21 9.31
N ASN A 120 17.23 -8.41 10.09
CA ASN A 120 18.55 -8.80 9.57
C ASN A 120 18.68 -10.34 9.63
N ALA A 121 18.48 -11.00 8.49
CA ALA A 121 18.70 -12.43 8.30
C ALA A 121 20.14 -12.73 7.82
N GLY A 122 20.99 -11.71 7.70
CA GLY A 122 22.41 -11.86 7.34
C GLY A 122 23.29 -12.28 8.51
N ASP A 123 24.57 -12.34 8.28
CA ASP A 123 25.61 -12.77 9.22
C ASP A 123 26.42 -11.61 9.83
N LYS A 124 26.16 -10.37 9.39
CA LYS A 124 26.84 -9.14 9.85
C LYS A 124 25.85 -8.12 10.33
N THR A 125 26.28 -7.26 11.25
CA THR A 125 25.52 -6.08 11.65
C THR A 125 25.24 -5.22 10.42
N PHE A 126 23.96 -4.86 10.25
CA PHE A 126 23.51 -3.98 9.18
C PHE A 126 23.40 -2.56 9.71
N GLU A 127 24.26 -1.69 9.18
CA GLU A 127 24.25 -0.26 9.52
C GLU A 127 23.29 0.47 8.58
N VAL A 128 22.37 1.23 9.16
CA VAL A 128 21.45 2.15 8.47
C VAL A 128 21.86 3.56 8.84
N LYS A 129 22.04 4.42 7.86
CA LYS A 129 22.28 5.85 8.04
C LYS A 129 21.05 6.63 7.60
N ARG A 130 20.82 7.78 8.26
CA ARG A 130 19.78 8.72 7.84
C ARG A 130 19.91 9.02 6.35
N GLY A 131 18.79 8.91 5.63
CA GLY A 131 18.73 9.10 4.17
C GLY A 131 18.94 7.82 3.35
N ASP A 132 19.39 6.73 3.95
CA ASP A 132 19.49 5.44 3.27
C ASP A 132 18.11 4.95 2.83
N ARG A 133 18.02 4.41 1.63
CA ARG A 133 16.82 3.79 1.10
C ARG A 133 16.71 2.37 1.64
N ILE A 134 15.82 2.14 2.58
CA ILE A 134 15.72 0.92 3.38
C ILE A 134 14.61 -0.04 2.95
N ALA A 135 13.58 0.47 2.29
CA ALA A 135 12.42 -0.29 1.82
C ALA A 135 11.80 0.37 0.60
N GLN A 136 10.74 -0.22 0.06
CA GLN A 136 9.90 0.41 -0.96
C GLN A 136 8.42 0.29 -0.60
N LEU A 137 7.64 1.34 -0.88
CA LEU A 137 6.19 1.36 -0.73
C LEU A 137 5.55 1.11 -2.10
N VAL A 138 4.74 0.08 -2.19
CA VAL A 138 3.87 -0.22 -3.34
C VAL A 138 2.42 -0.01 -2.93
N VAL A 139 1.63 0.68 -3.74
CA VAL A 139 0.19 0.87 -3.47
C VAL A 139 -0.60 -0.09 -4.35
N THR A 140 -1.44 -0.90 -3.71
CA THR A 140 -2.17 -2.00 -4.35
C THR A 140 -3.66 -1.86 -4.08
N LYS A 141 -4.48 -2.20 -5.06
CA LYS A 141 -5.94 -2.21 -4.92
C LYS A 141 -6.38 -3.38 -4.03
N ILE A 142 -7.43 -3.14 -3.22
CA ILE A 142 -8.06 -4.17 -2.38
C ILE A 142 -9.53 -4.33 -2.72
N LEU A 143 -10.09 -5.48 -2.36
CA LEU A 143 -11.52 -5.72 -2.37
C LEU A 143 -12.08 -5.34 -0.99
N LEU A 144 -13.02 -4.42 -0.96
CA LEU A 144 -13.63 -3.93 0.29
C LEU A 144 -14.86 -4.75 0.72
N SER A 145 -15.48 -5.45 -0.22
CA SER A 145 -16.64 -6.30 0.06
C SER A 145 -16.20 -7.72 0.42
N SER A 146 -16.82 -8.28 1.44
CA SER A 146 -16.68 -9.68 1.83
C SER A 146 -18.03 -10.21 2.29
N GLU A 147 -18.25 -11.48 2.11
CA GLU A 147 -19.43 -12.20 2.58
C GLU A 147 -18.96 -13.39 3.42
N LEU A 148 -19.64 -13.63 4.53
CA LEU A 148 -19.38 -14.77 5.41
C LEU A 148 -20.50 -15.77 5.24
N LEU A 149 -20.16 -16.95 4.76
CA LEU A 149 -21.12 -18.05 4.57
C LEU A 149 -20.75 -19.22 5.49
N PRO A 150 -21.76 -19.91 6.07
CA PRO A 150 -21.54 -21.23 6.68
C PRO A 150 -20.94 -22.21 5.66
N SER A 151 -20.13 -23.16 6.12
CA SER A 151 -19.47 -24.12 5.23
C SER A 151 -20.45 -24.94 4.38
N GLU A 152 -21.59 -25.32 4.96
CA GLU A 152 -22.65 -26.08 4.27
C GLU A 152 -23.25 -25.26 3.10
N GLU A 153 -23.57 -23.99 3.36
CA GLU A 153 -24.11 -23.09 2.34
C GLU A 153 -23.07 -22.80 1.23
N ALA A 154 -21.80 -22.63 1.57
CA ALA A 154 -20.73 -22.44 0.60
C ALA A 154 -20.55 -23.66 -0.32
N ILE A 155 -20.76 -24.87 0.20
CA ILE A 155 -20.74 -26.12 -0.56
C ILE A 155 -21.95 -26.19 -1.48
N GLU A 156 -23.16 -25.92 -0.97
CA GLU A 156 -24.39 -25.92 -1.76
C GLU A 156 -24.35 -24.93 -2.91
N LEU A 157 -23.75 -23.76 -2.71
CA LEU A 157 -23.55 -22.74 -3.75
C LEU A 157 -22.38 -23.03 -4.71
N GLY A 158 -21.64 -24.14 -4.52
CA GLY A 158 -20.54 -24.56 -5.38
C GLY A 158 -19.24 -23.77 -5.20
N TYR A 159 -19.13 -22.91 -4.19
CA TYR A 159 -17.92 -22.10 -3.96
C TYR A 159 -16.69 -22.94 -3.57
N MET A 160 -16.90 -24.16 -3.06
CA MET A 160 -15.82 -25.04 -2.63
C MET A 160 -15.33 -25.98 -3.74
N GLU A 161 -15.97 -25.96 -4.91
CA GLU A 161 -15.61 -26.80 -6.06
C GLU A 161 -14.60 -26.09 -6.94
N THR A 162 -13.41 -26.63 -7.07
CA THR A 162 -12.36 -26.13 -7.97
C THR A 162 -11.61 -27.32 -8.57
N GLU A 163 -10.98 -27.12 -9.74
CA GLU A 163 -10.11 -28.12 -10.37
C GLU A 163 -8.98 -28.57 -9.45
N ARG A 164 -8.47 -27.67 -8.60
CA ARG A 164 -7.44 -27.96 -7.60
C ARG A 164 -7.97 -28.77 -6.41
N GLY A 165 -9.24 -28.66 -6.07
CA GLY A 165 -9.86 -29.29 -4.90
C GLY A 165 -9.16 -28.90 -3.61
N THR A 166 -8.90 -29.87 -2.74
CA THR A 166 -8.23 -29.70 -1.44
C THR A 166 -6.71 -29.82 -1.51
N SER A 167 -6.12 -29.88 -2.71
CA SER A 167 -4.68 -30.01 -2.90
C SER A 167 -3.92 -28.79 -2.35
N GLY A 168 -3.04 -29.01 -1.38
CA GLY A 168 -2.30 -27.99 -0.63
C GLY A 168 -0.79 -28.05 -0.85
N PHE A 169 -0.05 -27.82 0.22
CA PHE A 169 1.41 -27.74 0.23
C PHE A 169 2.10 -28.94 -0.42
N GLY A 170 2.90 -28.68 -1.48
CA GLY A 170 3.66 -29.72 -2.17
C GLY A 170 2.88 -30.54 -3.18
N SER A 171 1.58 -30.29 -3.39
CA SER A 171 0.73 -31.05 -4.34
C SER A 171 1.18 -30.94 -5.80
N THR A 172 1.93 -29.90 -6.18
CA THR A 172 2.47 -29.68 -7.52
C THR A 172 3.88 -30.23 -7.71
N GLY A 173 4.48 -30.83 -6.64
CA GLY A 173 5.84 -31.36 -6.66
C GLY A 173 6.92 -30.27 -6.76
N VAL A 174 8.16 -30.71 -6.90
CA VAL A 174 9.35 -29.85 -7.04
C VAL A 174 9.91 -29.92 -8.47
N LYS A 175 9.35 -30.79 -9.32
CA LYS A 175 9.73 -30.98 -10.73
C LYS A 175 8.49 -30.99 -11.60
#